data_fcc50a4a2fde2d60ad9b0e040f6b3c43
#
_entry.id   fcc50a4a2fde2d60ad9b0e040f6b3c43
#
_cell.length_a   1.000
_cell.length_b   1.000
_cell.length_c   1.000
_cell.angle_alpha   90.00
_cell.angle_beta   90.00
_cell.angle_gamma   90.00
#
_symmetry.space_group_name_H-M   'P 1'
#
loop_
_entity.id
_entity.type
_entity.pdbx_description
1 polymer ?
#
loop_
_entity_poly.entity_id
_entity_poly.type
_entity_poly.pdbx_seq_one_letter_code
_entity_poly.pdbx_strand_id
1 'polypeptide(L)' 'MHEGVEGTVLAFDFGEKRIGVAVGETLLAQAHPLTVIRAHANTERFGAIAALIDEWKPTQLVVGL' A
#
# COMPACT_ATOMS: atom_id res chain seq x y z
N MET A 1 -19.32 -14.44 -5.20
CA MET A 1 -18.67 -13.66 -4.18
C MET A 1 -17.65 -14.47 -3.42
N HIS A 2 -16.60 -13.89 -3.04
CA HIS A 2 -15.48 -14.59 -2.43
C HIS A 2 -15.24 -14.09 -1.05
N GLU A 3 -15.43 -14.90 -0.10
CA GLU A 3 -15.26 -14.49 1.28
C GLU A 3 -13.83 -14.71 1.67
N GLY A 4 -13.10 -13.63 1.85
CA GLY A 4 -11.79 -13.70 2.41
C GLY A 4 -10.72 -14.31 1.54
N VAL A 5 -11.09 -14.84 0.38
CA VAL A 5 -10.10 -15.44 -0.52
C VAL A 5 -9.39 -14.37 -1.31
N GLU A 6 -10.13 -13.38 -1.70
CA GLU A 6 -9.57 -12.28 -2.48
C GLU A 6 -9.68 -11.00 -1.70
N GLY A 7 -8.87 -10.10 -2.02
CA GLY A 7 -8.88 -8.81 -1.37
C GLY A 7 -7.85 -7.92 -2.00
N THR A 8 -7.71 -6.76 -1.40
CA THR A 8 -6.78 -5.76 -1.88
C THR A 8 -5.46 -5.90 -1.16
N VAL A 9 -4.38 -5.83 -1.91
CA VAL A 9 -3.03 -5.84 -1.39
C VAL A 9 -2.44 -4.45 -1.59
N LEU A 10 -1.89 -3.86 -0.54
CA LEU A 10 -1.10 -2.65 -0.67
C LEU A 10 0.36 -3.01 -0.48
N ALA A 11 1.19 -2.55 -1.40
CA ALA A 11 2.63 -2.79 -1.35
C ALA A 11 3.33 -1.46 -1.20
N PHE A 12 4.30 -1.43 -0.29
CA PHE A 12 5.07 -0.22 0.00
C PHE A 12 6.54 -0.51 -0.25
N ASP A 13 7.14 0.32 -1.11
CA ASP A 13 8.56 0.23 -1.41
C ASP A 13 9.23 1.43 -0.77
N PHE A 14 9.92 1.20 0.34
CA PHE A 14 10.47 2.28 1.16
C PHE A 14 11.80 2.75 0.63
N GLY A 15 11.86 4.01 0.24
CA GLY A 15 13.09 4.69 -0.11
C GLY A 15 13.40 5.78 0.89
N GLU A 16 14.52 6.43 0.71
CA GLU A 16 14.95 7.46 1.65
C GLU A 16 14.03 8.67 1.64
N LYS A 17 13.63 9.10 0.47
CA LYS A 17 12.87 10.34 0.34
C LYS A 17 11.44 10.11 -0.12
N ARG A 18 11.13 8.90 -0.52
CA ARG A 18 9.80 8.61 -1.03
C ARG A 18 9.48 7.17 -0.79
N ILE A 19 8.20 6.90 -0.71
CA ILE A 19 7.68 5.55 -0.58
C ILE A 19 6.78 5.30 -1.76
N GLY A 20 7.15 4.34 -2.59
CA GLY A 20 6.29 3.93 -3.70
C GLY A 20 5.17 3.05 -3.17
N VAL A 21 3.96 3.28 -3.64
CA VAL A 21 2.80 2.53 -3.20
C VAL A 21 2.13 1.92 -4.42
N ALA A 22 1.88 0.64 -4.35
CA ALA A 22 1.15 -0.08 -5.39
C ALA A 22 -0.05 -0.79 -4.78
N VAL A 23 -1.08 -0.96 -5.57
CA VAL A 23 -2.28 -1.67 -5.16
C VAL A 23 -2.50 -2.82 -6.11
N GLY A 24 -2.95 -3.94 -5.59
CA GLY A 24 -3.27 -5.10 -6.40
C GLY A 24 -4.37 -5.90 -5.76
N GLU A 25 -4.76 -6.94 -6.47
CA GLU A 25 -5.76 -7.86 -5.97
C GLU A 25 -5.15 -9.24 -5.90
N THR A 26 -5.43 -9.92 -4.80
CA THR A 26 -4.84 -11.25 -4.59
C THR A 26 -5.27 -12.24 -5.66
N LEU A 27 -6.52 -12.15 -6.08
CA LEU A 27 -7.04 -13.10 -7.06
C LEU A 27 -6.40 -12.93 -8.42
N LEU A 28 -6.18 -11.69 -8.85
CA LEU A 28 -5.66 -11.42 -10.18
C LEU A 28 -4.15 -11.40 -10.24
N ALA A 29 -3.50 -11.34 -9.09
CA ALA A 29 -2.04 -11.31 -9.01
C ALA A 29 -1.45 -10.17 -9.84
N GLN A 30 -2.15 -9.06 -9.91
CA GLN A 30 -1.70 -7.88 -10.64
C GLN A 30 -1.53 -6.73 -9.67
N ALA A 31 -0.53 -5.92 -9.92
CA ALA A 31 -0.27 -4.75 -9.11
C ALA A 31 -0.12 -3.54 -10.01
N HIS A 32 -0.66 -2.43 -9.57
CA HIS A 32 -0.61 -1.18 -10.30
C HIS A 32 -0.05 -0.09 -9.41
N PRO A 33 0.80 0.78 -9.94
CA PRO A 33 1.25 1.92 -9.16
C PRO A 33 0.04 2.75 -8.73
N LEU A 34 0.03 3.11 -7.46
CA LEU A 34 -1.07 3.90 -6.92
C LEU A 34 -0.63 5.34 -6.69
N THR A 35 0.43 5.51 -5.92
CA THR A 35 0.89 6.86 -5.59
C THR A 35 2.32 6.78 -5.06
N VAL A 36 2.89 7.93 -4.80
CA VAL A 36 4.20 8.05 -4.17
C VAL A 36 4.05 8.98 -2.99
N ILE A 37 4.49 8.53 -1.83
CA ILE A 37 4.48 9.35 -0.64
C ILE A 37 5.81 10.09 -0.60
N ARG A 38 5.75 11.42 -0.63
CA ARG A 38 6.94 12.27 -0.61
C ARG A 38 6.89 13.09 0.65
N ALA A 39 7.51 12.58 1.67
CA ALA A 39 7.54 13.26 2.96
C ALA A 39 8.86 12.94 3.63
N HIS A 40 9.40 13.90 4.35
CA HIS A 40 10.66 13.73 5.04
C HIS A 40 10.46 13.29 6.48
N ALA A 41 9.44 13.81 7.13
CA ALA A 41 9.21 13.48 8.52
C ALA A 41 8.48 12.15 8.65
N ASN A 42 8.91 11.34 9.60
CA ASN A 42 8.28 10.03 9.81
C ASN A 42 6.81 10.15 10.16
N THR A 43 6.43 11.19 10.92
CA THR A 43 5.03 11.38 11.26
C THR A 43 4.18 11.57 10.03
N GLU A 44 4.69 12.33 9.05
CA GLU A 44 3.97 12.54 7.80
C GLU A 44 3.91 11.26 6.98
N ARG A 45 5.01 10.51 6.95
CA ARG A 45 5.07 9.27 6.19
C ARG A 45 4.09 8.25 6.75
N PHE A 46 4.09 8.06 8.04
CA PHE A 46 3.20 7.10 8.67
C PHE A 46 1.74 7.56 8.61
N GLY A 47 1.51 8.86 8.69
CA GLY A 47 0.16 9.39 8.51
C GLY A 47 -0.39 9.10 7.15
N ALA A 48 0.43 9.25 6.11
CA ALA A 48 0.01 8.96 4.75
C ALA A 48 -0.26 7.47 4.55
N ILE A 49 0.59 6.63 5.13
CA ILE A 49 0.39 5.17 5.06
C ILE A 49 -0.91 4.79 5.75
N ALA A 50 -1.15 5.35 6.94
CA ALA A 50 -2.37 5.03 7.68
C ALA A 50 -3.61 5.45 6.91
N ALA A 51 -3.55 6.60 6.24
CA ALA A 51 -4.67 7.07 5.45
C ALA A 51 -4.96 6.13 4.28
N LEU A 52 -3.92 5.62 3.64
CA LEU A 52 -4.09 4.68 2.54
C LEU A 52 -4.66 3.36 3.02
N ILE A 53 -4.20 2.88 4.17
CA ILE A 53 -4.73 1.65 4.73
C ILE A 53 -6.20 1.82 5.07
N ASP A 54 -6.57 2.96 5.61
CA ASP A 54 -7.96 3.23 5.94
C ASP A 54 -8.82 3.34 4.70
N GLU A 55 -8.29 3.95 3.67
CA GLU A 55 -9.03 4.14 2.42
C GLU A 55 -9.22 2.82 1.69
N TRP A 56 -8.18 2.03 1.56
CA TRP A 56 -8.21 0.83 0.74
C TRP A 56 -8.60 -0.41 1.51
N LYS A 57 -8.48 -0.39 2.83
CA LYS A 57 -8.82 -1.51 3.71
C LYS A 57 -8.26 -2.82 3.18
N PRO A 58 -6.93 -2.87 3.01
CA PRO A 58 -6.32 -4.04 2.40
C PRO A 58 -6.40 -5.25 3.32
N THR A 59 -6.44 -6.41 2.71
CA THR A 59 -6.39 -7.65 3.46
C THR A 59 -4.96 -8.09 3.68
N GLN A 60 -4.01 -7.49 2.96
CA GLN A 60 -2.62 -7.88 3.06
C GLN A 60 -1.74 -6.67 2.76
N LEU A 61 -0.65 -6.57 3.50
CA LEU A 61 0.36 -5.54 3.27
C LEU A 61 1.66 -6.22 2.88
N VAL A 62 2.35 -5.64 1.91
CA VAL A 62 3.66 -6.09 1.49
C VAL A 62 4.61 -4.92 1.62
N VAL A 63 5.74 -5.16 2.26
CA VAL A 63 6.72 -4.11 2.50
C VAL A 63 8.05 -4.55 1.93
N GLY A 64 8.61 -3.71 1.06
CA GLY A 64 9.93 -3.90 0.51
C GLY A 64 10.88 -2.85 1.05
N LEU A 65 12.09 -3.25 1.33
CA LEU A 65 13.10 -2.35 1.87
C LEU A 65 14.22 -2.12 0.90
#